data_bebab4a2ba070be883a3288620a4734b
#
_entry.id   bebab4a2ba070be883a3288620a4734b
#
_cell.length_a   1.000
_cell.length_b   1.000
_cell.length_c   1.000
_cell.angle_alpha   90.00
_cell.angle_beta   90.00
_cell.angle_gamma   90.00
#
_symmetry.space_group_name_H-M   'P 1'
#
loop_
_entity.id
_entity.type
_entity.pdbx_description
1 polymer ?
#
loop_
_entity_poly.entity_id
_entity_poly.type
_entity_poly.pdbx_seq_one_letter_code
_entity_poly.pdbx_strand_id
1 'polypeptide(L)'
;MELNDKLQELRKSKGMTQEELAEVLYVSRTAISKWESGRGTPSIESLKQISAFFSVSIDDLLSAEKALSLAEQEHKVSRQNQVHLWNGIIDVCSAGLIFLPLYPNAVGQTVCAVNLFSYANRFNRSICALLFLTLILTGVVKTLLACLGRKKEQDFLTALSMVLSILSVLFLTAARISYAMAVAFILLMLKGTLLFCGLHTNLVKH
;
A
#
# COMPACT_ATOMS: atom_id res chain seq x y z
N MET A 1 29.40 -17.49 -14.34
CA MET A 1 28.60 -17.39 -15.55
C MET A 1 27.39 -16.54 -15.20
N GLU A 2 27.08 -15.50 -15.94
CA GLU A 2 25.96 -14.62 -15.65
C GLU A 2 24.64 -15.29 -16.08
N LEU A 3 23.49 -14.84 -15.52
CA LEU A 3 22.17 -15.37 -15.83
C LEU A 3 21.83 -15.33 -17.34
N ASN A 4 22.21 -14.24 -18.00
CA ASN A 4 22.03 -14.05 -19.46
C ASN A 4 22.65 -15.14 -20.27
N ASP A 5 23.95 -15.45 -20.00
CA ASP A 5 24.69 -16.49 -20.71
C ASP A 5 24.10 -17.88 -20.46
N LYS A 6 23.74 -18.15 -19.19
CA LYS A 6 23.18 -19.42 -18.78
C LYS A 6 21.79 -19.67 -19.37
N LEU A 7 20.93 -18.66 -19.40
CA LEU A 7 19.60 -18.75 -20.02
C LEU A 7 19.72 -19.03 -21.53
N GLN A 8 20.63 -18.33 -22.20
CA GLN A 8 20.90 -18.56 -23.65
C GLN A 8 21.43 -19.96 -23.89
N GLU A 9 22.35 -20.46 -23.06
CA GLU A 9 22.90 -21.80 -23.16
C GLU A 9 21.82 -22.88 -22.97
N LEU A 10 20.99 -22.74 -21.90
CA LEU A 10 19.89 -23.64 -21.60
C LEU A 10 18.87 -23.69 -22.75
N ARG A 11 18.52 -22.55 -23.35
CA ARG A 11 17.63 -22.48 -24.50
C ARG A 11 18.23 -23.19 -25.72
N LYS A 12 19.48 -22.87 -26.03
CA LYS A 12 20.19 -23.48 -27.18
C LYS A 12 20.36 -24.99 -27.01
N SER A 13 20.60 -25.47 -25.79
CA SER A 13 20.72 -26.90 -25.52
C SER A 13 19.42 -27.67 -25.80
N LYS A 14 18.25 -27.02 -25.68
CA LYS A 14 16.97 -27.57 -26.08
C LYS A 14 16.59 -27.28 -27.53
N GLY A 15 17.47 -26.66 -28.33
CA GLY A 15 17.23 -26.32 -29.74
C GLY A 15 16.14 -25.27 -29.98
N MET A 16 15.76 -24.51 -28.94
CA MET A 16 14.63 -23.57 -29.00
C MET A 16 15.05 -22.19 -29.52
N THR A 17 14.13 -21.53 -30.23
CA THR A 17 14.21 -20.10 -30.55
C THR A 17 13.80 -19.26 -29.35
N GLN A 18 14.11 -17.96 -29.38
CA GLN A 18 13.62 -17.02 -28.34
C GLN A 18 12.09 -16.92 -28.30
N GLU A 19 11.42 -17.12 -29.44
CA GLU A 19 9.98 -17.09 -29.57
C GLU A 19 9.33 -18.31 -28.90
N GLU A 20 9.82 -19.50 -29.20
CA GLU A 20 9.33 -20.74 -28.57
C GLU A 20 9.55 -20.75 -27.06
N LEU A 21 10.69 -20.23 -26.57
CA LEU A 21 10.90 -20.09 -25.12
C LEU A 21 9.96 -19.09 -24.50
N ALA A 22 9.64 -17.99 -25.19
CA ALA A 22 8.71 -16.98 -24.72
C ALA A 22 7.29 -17.53 -24.58
N GLU A 23 6.84 -18.34 -25.56
CA GLU A 23 5.52 -19.00 -25.50
C GLU A 23 5.42 -19.96 -24.32
N VAL A 24 6.43 -20.79 -24.10
CA VAL A 24 6.46 -21.77 -23.00
C VAL A 24 6.47 -21.08 -21.63
N LEU A 25 7.16 -19.96 -21.51
CA LEU A 25 7.25 -19.19 -20.25
C LEU A 25 6.13 -18.14 -20.10
N TYR A 26 5.18 -18.09 -21.05
CA TYR A 26 4.07 -17.10 -21.05
C TYR A 26 4.54 -15.65 -20.95
N VAL A 27 5.64 -15.32 -21.63
CA VAL A 27 6.23 -13.97 -21.66
C VAL A 27 6.39 -13.49 -23.10
N SER A 28 6.72 -12.21 -23.30
CA SER A 28 6.98 -11.70 -24.65
C SER A 28 8.39 -12.11 -25.13
N ARG A 29 8.53 -12.31 -26.45
CA ARG A 29 9.86 -12.53 -27.07
C ARG A 29 10.86 -11.42 -26.71
N THR A 30 10.38 -10.16 -26.61
CA THR A 30 11.20 -9.02 -26.21
C THR A 30 11.72 -9.13 -24.78
N ALA A 31 11.00 -9.79 -23.87
CA ALA A 31 11.47 -10.07 -22.52
C ALA A 31 12.64 -11.06 -22.55
N ILE A 32 12.49 -12.18 -23.26
CA ILE A 32 13.58 -13.17 -23.44
C ILE A 32 14.83 -12.52 -24.03
N SER A 33 14.66 -11.72 -25.11
CA SER A 33 15.76 -11.01 -25.74
C SER A 33 16.49 -10.04 -24.78
N LYS A 34 15.76 -9.33 -23.93
CA LYS A 34 16.34 -8.46 -22.91
C LYS A 34 17.10 -9.24 -21.83
N TRP A 35 16.56 -10.38 -21.40
CA TRP A 35 17.19 -11.22 -20.38
C TRP A 35 18.50 -11.85 -20.91
N GLU A 36 18.47 -12.40 -22.12
CA GLU A 36 19.65 -12.99 -22.75
C GLU A 36 20.73 -11.97 -23.13
N SER A 37 20.35 -10.70 -23.35
CA SER A 37 21.30 -9.61 -23.63
C SER A 37 21.79 -8.87 -22.38
N GLY A 38 21.36 -9.27 -21.19
CA GLY A 38 21.71 -8.60 -19.94
C GLY A 38 21.10 -7.21 -19.75
N ARG A 39 20.20 -6.76 -20.67
CA ARG A 39 19.51 -5.46 -20.60
C ARG A 39 18.29 -5.46 -19.72
N GLY A 40 17.95 -6.60 -19.11
CA GLY A 40 16.86 -6.76 -18.17
C GLY A 40 17.02 -8.03 -17.35
N THR A 41 16.38 -8.09 -16.20
CA THR A 41 16.35 -9.26 -15.32
C THR A 41 14.94 -9.83 -15.27
N PRO A 42 14.77 -11.18 -15.28
CA PRO A 42 13.47 -11.81 -15.04
C PRO A 42 12.95 -11.51 -13.63
N SER A 43 11.64 -11.50 -13.47
CA SER A 43 11.01 -11.49 -12.13
C SER A 43 11.26 -12.82 -11.42
N ILE A 44 11.06 -12.86 -10.09
CA ILE A 44 11.17 -14.12 -9.33
C ILE A 44 10.18 -15.17 -9.86
N GLU A 45 8.99 -14.76 -10.29
CA GLU A 45 8.01 -15.67 -10.87
C GLU A 45 8.52 -16.25 -12.21
N SER A 46 9.09 -15.42 -13.07
CA SER A 46 9.72 -15.87 -14.31
C SER A 46 10.92 -16.78 -14.04
N LEU A 47 11.72 -16.51 -13.00
CA LEU A 47 12.83 -17.37 -12.58
C LEU A 47 12.35 -18.74 -12.11
N LYS A 48 11.25 -18.83 -11.38
CA LYS A 48 10.62 -20.10 -10.99
C LYS A 48 10.15 -20.88 -12.21
N GLN A 49 9.54 -20.23 -13.18
CA GLN A 49 9.12 -20.84 -14.43
C GLN A 49 10.33 -21.37 -15.25
N ILE A 50 11.39 -20.57 -15.37
CA ILE A 50 12.65 -20.97 -16.01
C ILE A 50 13.27 -22.18 -15.29
N SER A 51 13.37 -22.13 -13.97
CA SER A 51 13.87 -23.20 -13.11
C SER A 51 13.08 -24.50 -13.30
N ALA A 52 11.76 -24.42 -13.28
CA ALA A 52 10.88 -25.56 -13.49
C ALA A 52 11.00 -26.14 -14.89
N PHE A 53 11.02 -25.29 -15.93
CA PHE A 53 11.09 -25.73 -17.33
C PHE A 53 12.42 -26.39 -17.70
N PHE A 54 13.53 -25.84 -17.20
CA PHE A 54 14.86 -26.38 -17.47
C PHE A 54 15.32 -27.41 -16.42
N SER A 55 14.55 -27.63 -15.36
CA SER A 55 14.90 -28.52 -14.24
C SER A 55 16.24 -28.15 -13.57
N VAL A 56 16.51 -26.85 -13.44
CA VAL A 56 17.70 -26.30 -12.76
C VAL A 56 17.28 -25.53 -11.52
N SER A 57 18.14 -25.47 -10.50
CA SER A 57 17.81 -24.68 -9.31
C SER A 57 17.87 -23.17 -9.61
N ILE A 58 17.11 -22.36 -8.84
CA ILE A 58 17.18 -20.90 -8.96
C ILE A 58 18.57 -20.41 -8.57
N ASP A 59 19.21 -21.04 -7.58
CA ASP A 59 20.57 -20.72 -7.14
C ASP A 59 21.61 -21.01 -8.24
N ASP A 60 21.38 -22.03 -9.05
CA ASP A 60 22.20 -22.30 -10.23
C ASP A 60 21.99 -21.29 -11.34
N LEU A 61 20.80 -20.71 -11.47
CA LEU A 61 20.51 -19.67 -12.46
C LEU A 61 21.08 -18.30 -12.05
N LEU A 62 21.11 -18.02 -10.75
CA LEU A 62 21.54 -16.73 -10.19
C LEU A 62 22.81 -16.90 -9.36
N SER A 63 23.71 -15.90 -9.41
CA SER A 63 24.66 -15.75 -8.31
C SER A 63 23.89 -15.43 -7.04
N ALA A 64 24.31 -15.97 -5.89
CA ALA A 64 23.63 -15.82 -4.59
C ALA A 64 23.32 -14.35 -4.24
N GLU A 65 24.17 -13.43 -4.66
CA GLU A 65 24.03 -11.99 -4.48
C GLU A 65 22.84 -11.39 -5.27
N LYS A 66 22.61 -11.85 -6.50
CA LYS A 66 21.48 -11.42 -7.34
C LYS A 66 20.15 -12.00 -6.85
N ALA A 67 20.12 -13.24 -6.37
CA ALA A 67 18.94 -13.86 -5.78
C ALA A 67 18.50 -13.11 -4.52
N LEU A 68 19.45 -12.73 -3.66
CA LEU A 68 19.20 -11.96 -2.45
C LEU A 68 18.64 -10.57 -2.77
N SER A 69 19.21 -9.86 -3.75
CA SER A 69 18.75 -8.52 -4.14
C SER A 69 17.34 -8.51 -4.71
N LEU A 70 16.96 -9.53 -5.50
CA LEU A 70 15.61 -9.67 -6.04
C LEU A 70 14.58 -10.00 -4.95
N ALA A 71 14.91 -10.91 -4.03
CA ALA A 71 14.07 -11.22 -2.88
C ALA A 71 13.84 -9.99 -1.98
N GLU A 72 14.89 -9.21 -1.72
CA GLU A 72 14.78 -7.96 -0.98
C GLU A 72 13.90 -6.91 -1.69
N GLN A 73 13.98 -6.84 -3.01
CA GLN A 73 13.17 -5.91 -3.79
C GLN A 73 11.68 -6.28 -3.78
N GLU A 74 11.33 -7.56 -3.87
CA GLU A 74 9.95 -8.03 -3.73
C GLU A 74 9.40 -7.82 -2.32
N HIS A 75 10.19 -8.11 -1.29
CA HIS A 75 9.80 -7.81 0.09
C HIS A 75 9.53 -6.32 0.32
N LYS A 76 10.33 -5.44 -0.29
CA LYS A 76 10.14 -3.99 -0.23
C LYS A 76 8.82 -3.55 -0.86
N VAL A 77 8.51 -4.11 -2.03
CA VAL A 77 7.27 -3.81 -2.77
C VAL A 77 6.04 -4.30 -2.03
N SER A 78 6.06 -5.53 -1.52
CA SER A 78 4.99 -6.13 -0.75
C SER A 78 4.70 -5.33 0.53
N ARG A 79 5.74 -4.92 1.24
CA ARG A 79 5.64 -4.15 2.48
C ARG A 79 5.06 -2.74 2.26
N GLN A 80 5.47 -2.04 1.19
CA GLN A 80 4.88 -0.76 0.85
C GLN A 80 3.36 -0.87 0.59
N ASN A 81 2.95 -1.87 -0.16
CA ASN A 81 1.53 -2.11 -0.40
C ASN A 81 0.75 -2.37 0.91
N GLN A 82 1.35 -3.11 1.87
CA GLN A 82 0.73 -3.33 3.18
C GLN A 82 0.56 -2.01 3.96
N VAL A 83 1.55 -1.13 3.96
CA VAL A 83 1.43 0.19 4.64
C VAL A 83 0.29 1.00 4.05
N HIS A 84 0.14 1.05 2.73
CA HIS A 84 -0.96 1.76 2.08
C HIS A 84 -2.32 1.12 2.38
N LEU A 85 -2.42 -0.20 2.41
CA LEU A 85 -3.64 -0.93 2.83
C LEU A 85 -4.04 -0.56 4.26
N TRP A 86 -3.13 -0.66 5.21
CA TRP A 86 -3.41 -0.33 6.61
C TRP A 86 -3.82 1.13 6.79
N ASN A 87 -3.16 2.07 6.10
CA ASN A 87 -3.57 3.47 6.10
C ASN A 87 -4.98 3.67 5.52
N GLY A 88 -5.35 2.94 4.47
CA GLY A 88 -6.70 2.94 3.92
C GLY A 88 -7.74 2.41 4.90
N ILE A 89 -7.45 1.33 5.60
CA ILE A 89 -8.32 0.74 6.63
C ILE A 89 -8.55 1.73 7.79
N ILE A 90 -7.50 2.41 8.26
CA ILE A 90 -7.63 3.43 9.32
C ILE A 90 -8.52 4.59 8.86
N ASP A 91 -8.43 5.00 7.59
CA ASP A 91 -9.32 6.02 7.04
C ASP A 91 -10.78 5.56 7.05
N VAL A 92 -11.04 4.31 6.69
CA VAL A 92 -12.40 3.73 6.77
C VAL A 92 -12.88 3.62 8.22
N CYS A 93 -11.99 3.33 9.18
CA CYS A 93 -12.33 3.31 10.61
C CYS A 93 -12.81 4.68 11.15
N SER A 94 -12.51 5.79 10.44
CA SER A 94 -13.09 7.09 10.76
C SER A 94 -14.63 7.12 10.68
N ALA A 95 -15.26 6.13 10.02
CA ALA A 95 -16.70 5.92 10.07
C ALA A 95 -17.22 5.74 11.51
N GLY A 96 -16.42 5.18 12.42
CA GLY A 96 -16.74 5.09 13.83
C GLY A 96 -17.02 6.45 14.47
N LEU A 97 -16.37 7.53 14.01
CA LEU A 97 -16.62 8.88 14.48
C LEU A 97 -18.03 9.41 14.13
N ILE A 98 -18.69 8.81 13.15
CA ILE A 98 -20.07 9.18 12.77
C ILE A 98 -21.10 8.46 13.65
N PHE A 99 -20.87 7.18 13.94
CA PHE A 99 -21.86 6.31 14.59
C PHE A 99 -21.71 6.28 16.11
N LEU A 100 -20.51 6.45 16.65
CA LEU A 100 -20.27 6.40 18.09
C LEU A 100 -20.82 7.64 18.79
N PRO A 101 -21.31 7.51 20.05
CA PRO A 101 -21.83 8.62 20.85
C PRO A 101 -20.67 9.46 21.42
N LEU A 102 -20.04 10.29 20.57
CA LEU A 102 -18.85 11.08 20.90
C LEU A 102 -19.13 12.59 20.99
N TYR A 103 -20.36 13.01 20.67
CA TYR A 103 -20.71 14.42 20.57
C TYR A 103 -21.52 14.86 21.76
N PRO A 104 -21.13 15.96 22.46
CA PRO A 104 -21.85 16.47 23.61
C PRO A 104 -23.13 17.14 23.16
N ASN A 105 -24.27 16.76 23.74
CA ASN A 105 -25.54 17.39 23.53
C ASN A 105 -26.16 17.78 24.91
N ALA A 106 -26.49 19.04 25.09
CA ALA A 106 -27.10 19.50 26.31
C ALA A 106 -28.61 19.19 26.31
N VAL A 107 -29.07 18.41 27.29
CA VAL A 107 -30.47 18.09 27.51
C VAL A 107 -30.83 18.58 28.90
N GLY A 108 -31.43 19.76 28.99
CA GLY A 108 -31.70 20.42 30.28
C GLY A 108 -30.40 20.80 31.00
N GLN A 109 -30.21 20.31 32.23
CA GLN A 109 -28.98 20.51 33.03
C GLN A 109 -27.92 19.43 32.87
N THR A 110 -28.16 18.40 32.04
CA THR A 110 -27.23 17.28 31.82
C THR A 110 -26.68 17.32 30.42
N VAL A 111 -25.42 16.86 30.27
CA VAL A 111 -24.78 16.70 28.98
C VAL A 111 -24.75 15.21 28.63
N CYS A 112 -25.46 14.82 27.58
CA CYS A 112 -25.50 13.47 27.08
C CYS A 112 -24.58 13.33 25.85
N ALA A 113 -23.89 12.21 25.75
CA ALA A 113 -23.13 11.88 24.56
C ALA A 113 -24.08 11.30 23.50
N VAL A 114 -24.02 11.84 22.27
CA VAL A 114 -24.86 11.43 21.15
C VAL A 114 -23.99 11.16 19.93
N ASN A 115 -24.54 10.45 18.95
CA ASN A 115 -23.88 10.26 17.66
C ASN A 115 -23.91 11.54 16.81
N LEU A 116 -23.14 11.59 15.72
CA LEU A 116 -23.05 12.78 14.87
C LEU A 116 -24.42 13.21 14.31
N PHE A 117 -25.31 12.27 13.99
CA PHE A 117 -26.64 12.57 13.41
C PHE A 117 -27.54 13.33 14.39
N SER A 118 -27.43 13.00 15.67
CA SER A 118 -28.24 13.62 16.75
C SER A 118 -27.58 14.85 17.35
N TYR A 119 -26.41 15.24 16.90
CA TYR A 119 -25.68 16.40 17.40
C TYR A 119 -26.42 17.70 17.09
N ALA A 120 -26.73 18.52 18.11
CA ALA A 120 -27.63 19.69 18.02
C ALA A 120 -27.06 20.80 17.11
N ASN A 121 -25.75 21.04 17.14
CA ASN A 121 -25.12 22.10 16.33
C ASN A 121 -25.04 21.70 14.86
N ARG A 122 -25.97 22.20 14.04
CA ARG A 122 -26.08 21.89 12.61
C ARG A 122 -24.81 22.23 11.82
N PHE A 123 -24.17 23.37 12.10
CA PHE A 123 -22.99 23.82 11.41
C PHE A 123 -21.82 22.87 11.65
N ASN A 124 -21.48 22.58 12.89
CA ASN A 124 -20.40 21.66 13.25
C ASN A 124 -20.70 20.24 12.77
N ARG A 125 -21.95 19.79 12.83
CA ARG A 125 -22.41 18.50 12.31
C ARG A 125 -22.14 18.36 10.82
N SER A 126 -22.49 19.38 10.01
CA SER A 126 -22.27 19.33 8.55
C SER A 126 -20.79 19.29 8.18
N ILE A 127 -19.96 20.08 8.87
CA ILE A 127 -18.51 20.07 8.62
C ILE A 127 -17.89 18.72 9.03
N CYS A 128 -18.23 18.19 10.21
CA CYS A 128 -17.75 16.87 10.63
C CYS A 128 -18.16 15.77 9.64
N ALA A 129 -19.43 15.78 9.23
CA ALA A 129 -19.94 14.81 8.25
C ALA A 129 -19.16 14.88 6.92
N LEU A 130 -18.91 16.08 6.41
CA LEU A 130 -18.13 16.28 5.19
C LEU A 130 -16.69 15.76 5.34
N LEU A 131 -16.00 16.11 6.42
CA LEU A 131 -14.63 15.70 6.68
C LEU A 131 -14.50 14.16 6.83
N PHE A 132 -15.41 13.54 7.57
CA PHE A 132 -15.36 12.09 7.75
C PHE A 132 -15.77 11.33 6.50
N LEU A 133 -16.75 11.83 5.75
CA LEU A 133 -17.16 11.24 4.48
C LEU A 133 -16.01 11.28 3.46
N THR A 134 -15.28 12.39 3.36
CA THR A 134 -14.11 12.51 2.48
C THR A 134 -12.97 11.60 2.93
N LEU A 135 -12.74 11.41 4.24
CA LEU A 135 -11.76 10.45 4.77
C LEU A 135 -12.15 9.00 4.43
N ILE A 136 -13.41 8.63 4.60
CA ILE A 136 -13.90 7.29 4.24
C ILE A 136 -13.73 7.04 2.75
N LEU A 137 -14.12 8.00 1.91
CA LEU A 137 -13.99 7.88 0.46
C LEU A 137 -12.52 7.71 0.02
N THR A 138 -11.62 8.54 0.56
CA THR A 138 -10.18 8.40 0.28
C THR A 138 -9.62 7.07 0.78
N GLY A 139 -10.10 6.55 1.92
CA GLY A 139 -9.75 5.24 2.45
C GLY A 139 -10.16 4.10 1.52
N VAL A 140 -11.41 4.11 1.04
CA VAL A 140 -11.92 3.12 0.09
C VAL A 140 -11.13 3.15 -1.22
N VAL A 141 -10.88 4.34 -1.77
CA VAL A 141 -10.10 4.49 -3.02
C VAL A 141 -8.67 3.97 -2.83
N LYS A 142 -8.01 4.26 -1.69
CA LYS A 142 -6.67 3.75 -1.40
C LYS A 142 -6.62 2.22 -1.31
N THR A 143 -7.59 1.60 -0.64
CA THR A 143 -7.64 0.14 -0.56
C THR A 143 -7.85 -0.51 -1.93
N LEU A 144 -8.70 0.06 -2.77
CA LEU A 144 -8.89 -0.40 -4.15
C LEU A 144 -7.63 -0.24 -5.01
N LEU A 145 -6.96 0.91 -4.95
CA LEU A 145 -5.70 1.14 -5.68
C LEU A 145 -4.56 0.24 -5.18
N ALA A 146 -4.55 -0.12 -3.89
CA ALA A 146 -3.59 -1.08 -3.35
C ALA A 146 -3.80 -2.48 -3.96
N CYS A 147 -5.05 -2.90 -4.15
CA CYS A 147 -5.37 -4.15 -4.86
C CYS A 147 -4.98 -4.10 -6.35
N LEU A 148 -5.04 -2.91 -6.98
CA LEU A 148 -4.69 -2.71 -8.39
C LEU A 148 -3.20 -2.44 -8.65
N GLY A 149 -2.38 -2.28 -7.60
CA GLY A 149 -0.93 -2.07 -7.71
C GLY A 149 -0.48 -0.70 -8.23
N ARG A 150 -1.34 0.32 -8.22
CA ARG A 150 -1.06 1.69 -8.75
C ARG A 150 -0.38 2.58 -7.70
N LYS A 151 0.95 2.53 -7.60
CA LYS A 151 1.74 3.15 -6.53
C LYS A 151 1.72 4.69 -6.50
N LYS A 152 1.95 5.36 -7.63
CA LYS A 152 2.04 6.83 -7.68
C LYS A 152 0.79 7.55 -7.16
N GLU A 153 -0.37 6.99 -7.45
CA GLU A 153 -1.66 7.54 -7.02
C GLU A 153 -1.89 7.31 -5.52
N GLN A 154 -1.37 6.19 -4.98
CA GLN A 154 -1.45 5.85 -3.55
C GLN A 154 -0.68 6.84 -2.67
N ASP A 155 0.54 7.22 -3.07
CA ASP A 155 1.36 8.18 -2.32
C ASP A 155 0.66 9.53 -2.20
N PHE A 156 0.11 10.03 -3.30
CA PHE A 156 -0.65 11.28 -3.32
C PHE A 156 -1.88 11.22 -2.40
N LEU A 157 -2.69 10.15 -2.52
CA LEU A 157 -3.88 9.97 -1.68
C LEU A 157 -3.53 9.80 -0.20
N THR A 158 -2.40 9.18 0.11
CA THR A 158 -1.93 9.04 1.49
C THR A 158 -1.56 10.39 2.08
N ALA A 159 -0.84 11.23 1.34
CA ALA A 159 -0.54 12.60 1.76
C ALA A 159 -1.82 13.44 1.95
N LEU A 160 -2.76 13.36 1.00
CA LEU A 160 -4.05 14.06 1.08
C LEU A 160 -4.84 13.62 2.32
N SER A 161 -4.94 12.32 2.60
CA SER A 161 -5.68 11.82 3.78
C SER A 161 -5.00 12.18 5.10
N MET A 162 -3.67 12.34 5.12
CA MET A 162 -2.98 12.86 6.31
C MET A 162 -3.36 14.31 6.58
N VAL A 163 -3.37 15.16 5.56
CA VAL A 163 -3.80 16.57 5.68
C VAL A 163 -5.26 16.64 6.16
N LEU A 164 -6.16 15.85 5.58
CA LEU A 164 -7.57 15.79 6.00
C LEU A 164 -7.73 15.33 7.46
N SER A 165 -6.93 14.35 7.91
CA SER A 165 -6.94 13.87 9.29
C SER A 165 -6.48 14.96 10.27
N ILE A 166 -5.42 15.71 9.92
CA ILE A 166 -4.95 16.86 10.73
C ILE A 166 -6.02 17.93 10.80
N LEU A 167 -6.62 18.30 9.66
CA LEU A 167 -7.72 19.27 9.62
C LEU A 167 -8.92 18.84 10.47
N SER A 168 -9.25 17.54 10.47
CA SER A 168 -10.32 16.99 11.30
C SER A 168 -10.03 17.16 12.79
N VAL A 169 -8.80 16.84 13.24
CA VAL A 169 -8.41 17.01 14.64
C VAL A 169 -8.45 18.49 15.04
N LEU A 170 -7.90 19.38 14.21
CA LEU A 170 -7.92 20.83 14.46
C LEU A 170 -9.34 21.38 14.54
N PHE A 171 -10.23 20.96 13.65
CA PHE A 171 -11.63 21.37 13.68
C PHE A 171 -12.35 20.88 14.93
N LEU A 172 -12.18 19.60 15.31
CA LEU A 172 -12.80 19.05 16.52
C LEU A 172 -12.28 19.74 17.79
N THR A 173 -11.01 20.14 17.81
CA THR A 173 -10.43 20.94 18.90
C THR A 173 -11.06 22.32 18.97
N ALA A 174 -11.19 23.03 17.85
CA ALA A 174 -11.83 24.34 17.76
C ALA A 174 -13.32 24.29 18.14
N ALA A 175 -14.01 23.21 17.73
CA ALA A 175 -15.42 22.97 18.08
C ALA A 175 -15.63 22.48 19.53
N ARG A 176 -14.55 22.24 20.30
CA ARG A 176 -14.57 21.74 21.70
C ARG A 176 -15.28 20.38 21.84
N ILE A 177 -15.14 19.49 20.85
CA ILE A 177 -15.73 18.13 20.86
C ILE A 177 -14.68 17.13 21.35
N SER A 178 -14.43 17.09 22.66
CA SER A 178 -13.27 16.43 23.28
C SER A 178 -13.20 14.93 23.02
N TYR A 179 -14.31 14.20 23.08
CA TYR A 179 -14.29 12.73 22.90
C TYR A 179 -13.99 12.34 21.42
N ALA A 180 -14.65 13.00 20.47
CA ALA A 180 -14.40 12.75 19.06
C ALA A 180 -12.97 13.19 18.67
N MET A 181 -12.46 14.28 19.24
CA MET A 181 -11.08 14.74 19.06
C MET A 181 -10.07 13.69 19.54
N ALA A 182 -10.27 13.09 20.72
CA ALA A 182 -9.37 12.08 21.26
C ALA A 182 -9.28 10.85 20.34
N VAL A 183 -10.41 10.36 19.85
CA VAL A 183 -10.45 9.23 18.91
C VAL A 183 -9.80 9.58 17.56
N ALA A 184 -10.11 10.76 17.01
CA ALA A 184 -9.50 11.22 15.75
C ALA A 184 -7.98 11.39 15.89
N PHE A 185 -7.49 11.86 17.03
CA PHE A 185 -6.07 12.00 17.34
C PHE A 185 -5.37 10.63 17.42
N ILE A 186 -5.99 9.64 18.06
CA ILE A 186 -5.47 8.26 18.10
C ILE A 186 -5.34 7.68 16.67
N LEU A 187 -6.36 7.86 15.84
CA LEU A 187 -6.32 7.42 14.44
C LEU A 187 -5.20 8.12 13.65
N LEU A 188 -4.99 9.42 13.87
CA LEU A 188 -3.91 10.18 13.25
C LEU A 188 -2.53 9.67 13.71
N MET A 189 -2.35 9.38 15.00
CA MET A 189 -1.11 8.82 15.53
C MET A 189 -0.80 7.44 14.96
N LEU A 190 -1.81 6.57 14.83
CA LEU A 190 -1.66 5.27 14.19
C LEU A 190 -1.21 5.39 12.72
N LYS A 191 -1.76 6.33 11.96
CA LYS A 191 -1.31 6.61 10.60
C LYS A 191 0.14 7.08 10.56
N GLY A 192 0.49 8.03 11.42
CA GLY A 192 1.85 8.57 11.52
C GLY A 192 2.88 7.49 11.83
N THR A 193 2.61 6.62 12.79
CA THR A 193 3.51 5.51 13.16
C THR A 193 3.68 4.49 12.04
N LEU A 194 2.60 4.16 11.31
CA LEU A 194 2.68 3.26 10.16
C LEU A 194 3.54 3.84 9.03
N LEU A 195 3.37 5.13 8.72
CA LEU A 195 4.18 5.81 7.70
C LEU A 195 5.64 5.90 8.13
N PHE A 196 5.90 6.25 9.38
CA PHE A 196 7.26 6.33 9.92
C PHE A 196 7.95 4.96 9.89
N CYS A 197 7.27 3.90 10.31
CA CYS A 197 7.78 2.54 10.25
C CYS A 197 8.07 2.10 8.80
N GLY A 198 7.23 2.50 7.84
CA GLY A 198 7.44 2.27 6.41
C GLY A 198 8.65 3.02 5.85
N LEU A 199 8.90 4.26 6.28
CA LEU A 199 10.04 5.08 5.87
C LEU A 199 11.35 4.63 6.52
N HIS A 200 11.35 4.36 7.83
CA HIS A 200 12.56 3.98 8.59
C HIS A 200 13.19 2.70 8.04
N THR A 201 12.41 1.73 7.62
CA THR A 201 12.92 0.49 7.03
C THR A 201 13.52 0.68 5.63
N ASN A 202 13.24 1.80 4.96
CA ASN A 202 13.91 2.19 3.71
C ASN A 202 15.27 2.87 3.96
N LEU A 203 15.45 3.52 5.11
CA LEU A 203 16.67 4.29 5.45
C LEU A 203 17.77 3.45 6.14
N VAL A 204 17.41 2.41 6.89
CA VAL A 204 18.37 1.59 7.66
C VAL A 204 19.20 0.64 6.77
N LYS A 205 18.88 0.51 5.47
CA LYS A 205 19.59 -0.38 4.53
C LYS A 205 20.43 0.36 3.46
N HIS A 206 20.73 1.65 3.67
CA HIS A 206 21.78 2.40 2.96
C HIS A 206 22.96 2.67 3.90
#